data_cddff9469025c7a4e32dbd78a0f6889b
#
_entry.id   cddff9469025c7a4e32dbd78a0f6889b
#
_cell.length_a   1.000
_cell.length_b   1.000
_cell.length_c   1.000
_cell.angle_alpha   90.00
_cell.angle_beta   90.00
_cell.angle_gamma   90.00
#
_symmetry.space_group_name_H-M   'P 1'
#
loop_
_entity.id
_entity.type
_entity.pdbx_description
1 polymer ?
#
loop_
_entity_poly.entity_id
_entity_poly.type
_entity_poly.pdbx_seq_one_letter_code
_entity_poly.pdbx_strand_id
1 'polypeptide(L)'
;MKNIIVYGSRFGQFYLEALKRMKGIKIVGLLAKGSDRSYECARYYNIPLYTSLDEVEERVDVACVAVKTGALGGEGANIAKQLLRKGINVLLEQPVHYKELGECYKIAQNQKVYFGVGNLYLNLPAVQNFIRNVHIVSKTEKIAYINVDLATQVSYPVISILGEVLQTLRPWENVGSICGHVPFQTETVKIGDIPISFRAHNEIEKENIDGFLHMLFRISVGFAGGQLTLFDPDGPVIWNPRIHFPDENIIPGRLEFHSPLNMDEQNSFILYSSEKKQKMIFKDEWPCAIAKDIEKTVVEPTEPTLQYIQRILNNSHAWQLLMKGLGYPEIVSGSFYSYYPSEKLLRESTSLFEKSSALLGGMAVFNNMCLKTMYYYLQQNIKEVNKGYTSDELIERIGVKADFVPIIHRWLHVLNSNSYIRN
;
A
#
# COMPACT_ATOMS: atom_id res chain seq x y z
N MET A 1 -22.45 5.20 -27.04
CA MET A 1 -22.52 5.79 -25.70
C MET A 1 -23.26 4.82 -24.81
N LYS A 2 -22.71 4.44 -23.65
CA LYS A 2 -23.35 3.52 -22.70
C LYS A 2 -24.13 4.31 -21.66
N ASN A 3 -25.34 3.90 -21.39
CA ASN A 3 -26.24 4.51 -20.40
C ASN A 3 -26.03 3.81 -19.04
N ILE A 4 -25.53 4.51 -18.03
CA ILE A 4 -25.21 3.94 -16.72
C ILE A 4 -26.04 4.59 -15.63
N ILE A 5 -26.59 3.79 -14.73
CA ILE A 5 -27.28 4.23 -13.52
C ILE A 5 -26.48 3.81 -12.29
N VAL A 6 -26.45 4.65 -11.25
CA VAL A 6 -25.81 4.34 -9.98
C VAL A 6 -26.88 4.10 -8.92
N TYR A 7 -26.76 2.98 -8.20
CA TYR A 7 -27.65 2.65 -7.08
C TYR A 7 -26.93 2.90 -5.75
N GLY A 8 -27.46 3.83 -4.94
CA GLY A 8 -26.91 4.23 -3.66
C GLY A 8 -26.20 5.58 -3.69
N SER A 9 -26.44 6.43 -2.68
CA SER A 9 -25.96 7.82 -2.63
C SER A 9 -24.77 8.02 -1.67
N ARG A 10 -24.35 7.01 -0.88
CA ARG A 10 -23.22 7.14 0.05
C ARG A 10 -21.91 6.83 -0.67
N PHE A 11 -21.60 5.58 -0.88
CA PHE A 11 -20.40 5.17 -1.62
C PHE A 11 -20.57 5.40 -3.15
N GLY A 12 -21.80 5.39 -3.64
CA GLY A 12 -22.13 5.70 -5.05
C GLY A 12 -21.61 7.04 -5.54
N GLN A 13 -21.31 8.01 -4.66
CA GLN A 13 -20.67 9.27 -5.07
C GLN A 13 -19.32 9.04 -5.75
N PHE A 14 -18.52 8.07 -5.25
CA PHE A 14 -17.25 7.72 -5.89
C PHE A 14 -17.46 7.12 -7.27
N TYR A 15 -18.54 6.35 -7.46
CA TYR A 15 -18.94 5.82 -8.77
C TYR A 15 -19.37 6.96 -9.72
N LEU A 16 -20.13 7.94 -9.24
CA LEU A 16 -20.52 9.11 -10.04
C LEU A 16 -19.29 9.92 -10.46
N GLU A 17 -18.34 10.15 -9.56
CA GLU A 17 -17.08 10.80 -9.89
C GLU A 17 -16.22 10.00 -10.87
N ALA A 18 -16.25 8.67 -10.79
CA ALA A 18 -15.58 7.79 -11.74
C ALA A 18 -16.20 7.90 -13.15
N LEU A 19 -17.53 7.81 -13.22
CA LEU A 19 -18.29 7.87 -14.48
C LEU A 19 -18.11 9.20 -15.20
N LYS A 20 -18.04 10.34 -14.49
CA LYS A 20 -17.75 11.66 -15.07
C LYS A 20 -16.40 11.72 -15.81
N ARG A 21 -15.45 10.86 -15.44
CA ARG A 21 -14.11 10.79 -16.05
C ARG A 21 -14.05 9.86 -17.27
N MET A 22 -15.05 9.01 -17.44
CA MET A 22 -15.10 8.02 -18.51
C MET A 22 -15.65 8.63 -19.81
N LYS A 23 -15.04 8.27 -20.93
CA LYS A 23 -15.54 8.69 -22.26
C LYS A 23 -16.63 7.75 -22.73
N GLY A 24 -17.57 8.28 -23.52
CA GLY A 24 -18.63 7.46 -24.11
C GLY A 24 -19.69 6.96 -23.12
N ILE A 25 -19.75 7.54 -21.92
CA ILE A 25 -20.71 7.21 -20.87
C ILE A 25 -21.73 8.35 -20.71
N LYS A 26 -22.98 7.97 -20.51
CA LYS A 26 -24.06 8.86 -20.05
C LYS A 26 -24.55 8.36 -18.69
N ILE A 27 -24.52 9.22 -17.67
CA ILE A 27 -25.13 8.94 -16.37
C ILE A 27 -26.62 9.22 -16.50
N VAL A 28 -27.44 8.16 -16.47
CA VAL A 28 -28.88 8.26 -16.59
C VAL A 28 -29.53 8.82 -15.33
N GLY A 29 -29.00 8.47 -14.17
CA GLY A 29 -29.50 8.99 -12.91
C GLY A 29 -28.92 8.26 -11.69
N LEU A 30 -29.39 8.70 -10.53
CA LEU A 30 -29.15 8.07 -9.24
C LEU A 30 -30.41 7.35 -8.80
N LEU A 31 -30.29 6.08 -8.45
CA LEU A 31 -31.39 5.28 -7.87
C LEU A 31 -31.14 5.14 -6.36
N ALA A 32 -32.05 5.66 -5.52
CA ALA A 32 -31.90 5.64 -4.07
C ALA A 32 -33.26 5.75 -3.37
N LYS A 33 -33.27 5.59 -2.03
CA LYS A 33 -34.52 5.58 -1.23
C LYS A 33 -35.18 6.96 -0.99
N GLY A 34 -34.70 8.03 -1.65
CA GLY A 34 -35.33 9.36 -1.53
C GLY A 34 -35.00 10.09 -0.21
N SER A 35 -33.86 9.84 0.40
CA SER A 35 -33.39 10.62 1.56
C SER A 35 -32.86 12.00 1.13
N ASP A 36 -32.81 12.97 2.06
CA ASP A 36 -32.25 14.31 1.80
C ASP A 36 -30.87 14.24 1.17
N ARG A 37 -30.03 13.36 1.70
CA ARG A 37 -28.71 13.07 1.13
C ARG A 37 -28.76 12.64 -0.34
N SER A 38 -29.73 11.82 -0.73
CA SER A 38 -29.86 11.38 -2.11
C SER A 38 -30.35 12.49 -3.04
N TYR A 39 -31.24 13.38 -2.56
CA TYR A 39 -31.64 14.59 -3.28
C TYR A 39 -30.45 15.55 -3.45
N GLU A 40 -29.68 15.81 -2.41
CA GLU A 40 -28.51 16.66 -2.48
C GLU A 40 -27.46 16.09 -3.45
N CYS A 41 -27.22 14.79 -3.40
CA CYS A 41 -26.29 14.09 -4.28
C CYS A 41 -26.73 14.23 -5.74
N ALA A 42 -27.98 13.92 -6.07
CA ALA A 42 -28.50 14.03 -7.43
C ALA A 42 -28.43 15.48 -7.96
N ARG A 43 -28.78 16.46 -7.12
CA ARG A 43 -28.66 17.89 -7.44
C ARG A 43 -27.22 18.32 -7.72
N TYR A 44 -26.28 17.87 -6.89
CA TYR A 44 -24.85 18.19 -7.06
C TYR A 44 -24.31 17.69 -8.41
N TYR A 45 -24.71 16.46 -8.79
CA TYR A 45 -24.28 15.87 -10.05
C TYR A 45 -25.13 16.28 -11.26
N ASN A 46 -26.19 17.06 -11.03
CA ASN A 46 -27.17 17.50 -12.04
C ASN A 46 -27.74 16.29 -12.83
N ILE A 47 -28.18 15.26 -12.11
CA ILE A 47 -28.78 14.04 -12.65
C ILE A 47 -30.13 13.76 -11.99
N PRO A 48 -31.06 13.05 -12.66
CA PRO A 48 -32.30 12.63 -12.05
C PRO A 48 -32.10 11.74 -10.83
N LEU A 49 -32.96 11.87 -9.82
CA LEU A 49 -33.13 10.93 -8.73
C LEU A 49 -34.37 10.08 -8.99
N TYR A 50 -34.19 8.78 -8.95
CA TYR A 50 -35.25 7.80 -9.04
C TYR A 50 -35.38 7.01 -7.73
N THR A 51 -36.58 6.65 -7.35
CA THR A 51 -36.85 5.78 -6.18
C THR A 51 -37.17 4.35 -6.59
N SER A 52 -37.56 4.16 -7.84
CA SER A 52 -37.79 2.87 -8.48
C SER A 52 -37.13 2.82 -9.87
N LEU A 53 -36.67 1.63 -10.26
CA LEU A 53 -36.16 1.43 -11.62
C LEU A 53 -37.26 1.60 -12.69
N ASP A 54 -38.52 1.42 -12.34
CA ASP A 54 -39.64 1.57 -13.25
C ASP A 54 -39.96 3.03 -13.60
N GLU A 55 -39.40 3.99 -12.86
CA GLU A 55 -39.45 5.42 -13.17
C GLU A 55 -38.44 5.84 -14.25
N VAL A 56 -37.48 4.96 -14.58
CA VAL A 56 -36.42 5.27 -15.54
C VAL A 56 -36.91 5.01 -16.95
N GLU A 57 -37.22 6.06 -17.68
CA GLU A 57 -37.72 5.99 -19.08
C GLU A 57 -36.59 5.63 -20.06
N GLU A 58 -35.35 6.02 -19.76
CA GLU A 58 -34.21 5.77 -20.62
C GLU A 58 -33.73 4.31 -20.49
N ARG A 59 -33.30 3.73 -21.61
CA ARG A 59 -32.65 2.42 -21.59
C ARG A 59 -31.38 2.49 -20.72
N VAL A 60 -31.24 1.59 -19.77
CA VAL A 60 -30.05 1.40 -18.94
C VAL A 60 -29.23 0.22 -19.47
N ASP A 61 -27.98 0.44 -19.81
CA ASP A 61 -27.04 -0.61 -20.25
C ASP A 61 -26.27 -1.24 -19.10
N VAL A 62 -25.91 -0.41 -18.08
CA VAL A 62 -25.10 -0.83 -16.91
C VAL A 62 -25.66 -0.21 -15.64
N ALA A 63 -25.69 -0.97 -14.56
CA ALA A 63 -25.99 -0.48 -13.22
C ALA A 63 -24.81 -0.72 -12.28
N CYS A 64 -24.33 0.34 -11.62
CA CYS A 64 -23.36 0.25 -10.55
C CYS A 64 -24.11 0.23 -9.21
N VAL A 65 -24.12 -0.90 -8.52
CA VAL A 65 -24.87 -1.10 -7.27
C VAL A 65 -23.94 -0.93 -6.08
N ALA A 66 -23.90 0.29 -5.54
CA ALA A 66 -23.04 0.70 -4.45
C ALA A 66 -23.79 0.71 -3.09
N VAL A 67 -24.47 -0.40 -2.80
CA VAL A 67 -25.18 -0.65 -1.54
C VAL A 67 -24.74 -1.96 -0.90
N LYS A 68 -24.81 -2.04 0.42
CA LYS A 68 -24.39 -3.22 1.18
C LYS A 68 -25.13 -4.47 0.68
N THR A 69 -24.39 -5.57 0.58
CA THR A 69 -24.93 -6.90 0.25
C THR A 69 -25.43 -7.62 1.51
N GLY A 70 -25.99 -8.82 1.34
CA GLY A 70 -26.45 -9.67 2.45
C GLY A 70 -25.33 -10.03 3.43
N ALA A 71 -24.08 -10.09 2.96
CA ALA A 71 -22.90 -10.28 3.81
C ALA A 71 -22.74 -9.20 4.88
N LEU A 72 -23.27 -8.00 4.65
CA LEU A 72 -23.26 -6.85 5.56
C LEU A 72 -24.68 -6.43 5.99
N GLY A 73 -25.63 -7.34 5.90
CA GLY A 73 -27.04 -7.09 6.27
C GLY A 73 -27.79 -6.14 5.33
N GLY A 74 -27.38 -6.05 4.06
CA GLY A 74 -28.01 -5.21 3.03
C GLY A 74 -28.67 -6.00 1.90
N GLU A 75 -29.29 -5.29 0.96
CA GLU A 75 -30.06 -5.86 -0.14
C GLU A 75 -29.37 -5.78 -1.51
N GLY A 76 -28.10 -5.38 -1.56
CA GLY A 76 -27.38 -5.15 -2.80
C GLY A 76 -27.44 -6.30 -3.78
N ALA A 77 -27.28 -7.54 -3.29
CA ALA A 77 -27.36 -8.73 -4.14
C ALA A 77 -28.78 -8.98 -4.71
N ASN A 78 -29.83 -8.68 -3.95
CA ASN A 78 -31.21 -8.80 -4.43
C ASN A 78 -31.52 -7.77 -5.50
N ILE A 79 -31.03 -6.54 -5.32
CA ILE A 79 -31.10 -5.46 -6.32
C ILE A 79 -30.35 -5.88 -7.58
N ALA A 80 -29.14 -6.39 -7.46
CA ALA A 80 -28.35 -6.89 -8.58
C ALA A 80 -29.09 -7.98 -9.36
N LYS A 81 -29.70 -8.95 -8.67
CA LYS A 81 -30.51 -10.02 -9.29
C LYS A 81 -31.70 -9.48 -10.07
N GLN A 82 -32.37 -8.45 -9.57
CA GLN A 82 -33.51 -7.81 -10.28
C GLN A 82 -33.03 -7.10 -11.54
N LEU A 83 -31.94 -6.34 -11.47
CA LEU A 83 -31.37 -5.64 -12.62
C LEU A 83 -30.88 -6.62 -13.71
N LEU A 84 -30.19 -7.69 -13.30
CA LEU A 84 -29.75 -8.75 -14.21
C LEU A 84 -30.93 -9.43 -14.95
N ARG A 85 -32.05 -9.70 -14.25
CA ARG A 85 -33.25 -10.24 -14.88
C ARG A 85 -33.87 -9.30 -15.91
N LYS A 86 -33.68 -7.99 -15.77
CA LYS A 86 -34.10 -6.98 -16.75
C LYS A 86 -33.11 -6.83 -17.93
N GLY A 87 -32.06 -7.65 -17.98
CA GLY A 87 -31.06 -7.61 -19.06
C GLY A 87 -30.07 -6.48 -18.94
N ILE A 88 -29.82 -5.98 -17.72
CA ILE A 88 -28.87 -4.89 -17.43
C ILE A 88 -27.57 -5.50 -16.90
N ASN A 89 -26.42 -5.05 -17.45
CA ASN A 89 -25.12 -5.40 -16.89
C ASN A 89 -24.96 -4.80 -15.48
N VAL A 90 -24.39 -5.54 -14.55
CA VAL A 90 -24.32 -5.08 -13.15
C VAL A 90 -22.89 -5.18 -12.62
N LEU A 91 -22.40 -4.07 -12.04
CA LEU A 91 -21.26 -4.06 -11.15
C LEU A 91 -21.77 -3.87 -9.71
N LEU A 92 -21.61 -4.90 -8.87
CA LEU A 92 -22.05 -4.91 -7.47
C LEU A 92 -20.87 -4.63 -6.55
N GLU A 93 -21.02 -3.66 -5.65
CA GLU A 93 -19.96 -3.34 -4.67
C GLU A 93 -19.72 -4.50 -3.68
N GLN A 94 -18.46 -4.72 -3.36
CA GLN A 94 -18.00 -5.73 -2.41
C GLN A 94 -18.37 -5.40 -0.95
N PRO A 95 -18.28 -6.37 -0.03
CA PRO A 95 -18.13 -7.81 -0.25
C PRO A 95 -19.44 -8.50 -0.64
N VAL A 96 -19.34 -9.58 -1.40
CA VAL A 96 -20.51 -10.36 -1.79
C VAL A 96 -20.34 -11.83 -1.35
N HIS A 97 -21.35 -12.39 -0.73
CA HIS A 97 -21.32 -13.79 -0.29
C HIS A 97 -21.29 -14.75 -1.49
N TYR A 98 -20.50 -15.85 -1.43
CA TYR A 98 -20.30 -16.73 -2.58
C TYR A 98 -21.60 -17.35 -3.14
N LYS A 99 -22.61 -17.60 -2.29
CA LYS A 99 -23.93 -18.09 -2.74
C LYS A 99 -24.66 -17.04 -3.57
N GLU A 100 -24.66 -15.78 -3.10
CA GLU A 100 -25.25 -14.65 -3.81
C GLU A 100 -24.53 -14.40 -5.15
N LEU A 101 -23.20 -14.53 -5.17
CA LEU A 101 -22.41 -14.48 -6.40
C LEU A 101 -22.87 -15.56 -7.40
N GLY A 102 -22.98 -16.81 -6.94
CA GLY A 102 -23.41 -17.92 -7.78
C GLY A 102 -24.80 -17.71 -8.37
N GLU A 103 -25.75 -17.16 -7.57
CA GLU A 103 -27.10 -16.81 -8.05
C GLU A 103 -27.06 -15.69 -9.09
N CYS A 104 -26.32 -14.59 -8.82
CA CYS A 104 -26.19 -13.48 -9.76
C CYS A 104 -25.59 -13.96 -11.09
N TYR A 105 -24.56 -14.81 -11.04
CA TYR A 105 -23.96 -15.36 -12.26
C TYR A 105 -24.90 -16.21 -13.09
N LYS A 106 -25.66 -17.11 -12.46
CA LYS A 106 -26.63 -17.90 -13.16
C LYS A 106 -27.66 -17.05 -13.91
N ILE A 107 -28.10 -15.94 -13.26
CA ILE A 107 -29.02 -15.00 -13.89
C ILE A 107 -28.34 -14.28 -15.05
N ALA A 108 -27.13 -13.74 -14.81
CA ALA A 108 -26.37 -13.03 -15.83
C ALA A 108 -26.12 -13.89 -17.08
N GLN A 109 -25.71 -15.14 -16.87
CA GLN A 109 -25.51 -16.11 -17.96
C GLN A 109 -26.80 -16.37 -18.78
N ASN A 110 -27.91 -16.57 -18.08
CA ASN A 110 -29.20 -16.80 -18.72
C ASN A 110 -29.68 -15.60 -19.53
N GLN A 111 -29.42 -14.40 -19.03
CA GLN A 111 -29.80 -13.13 -19.69
C GLN A 111 -28.75 -12.61 -20.68
N LYS A 112 -27.60 -13.29 -20.79
CA LYS A 112 -26.47 -12.89 -21.66
C LYS A 112 -25.97 -11.48 -21.36
N VAL A 113 -25.87 -11.14 -20.06
CA VAL A 113 -25.35 -9.89 -19.57
C VAL A 113 -24.10 -10.11 -18.67
N TYR A 114 -23.32 -9.06 -18.45
CA TYR A 114 -22.17 -9.11 -17.59
C TYR A 114 -22.55 -8.85 -16.14
N PHE A 115 -21.92 -9.59 -15.24
CA PHE A 115 -21.98 -9.35 -13.81
C PHE A 115 -20.58 -9.33 -13.23
N GLY A 116 -20.29 -8.32 -12.44
CA GLY A 116 -19.00 -8.18 -11.74
C GLY A 116 -19.14 -7.68 -10.31
N VAL A 117 -18.05 -7.84 -9.58
CA VAL A 117 -17.91 -7.30 -8.21
C VAL A 117 -16.89 -6.18 -8.23
N GLY A 118 -17.32 -5.00 -7.78
CA GLY A 118 -16.46 -3.81 -7.69
C GLY A 118 -15.39 -3.99 -6.65
N ASN A 119 -14.14 -3.70 -7.01
CA ASN A 119 -12.99 -3.73 -6.13
C ASN A 119 -11.96 -2.68 -6.54
N LEU A 120 -12.15 -1.45 -6.07
CA LEU A 120 -11.26 -0.33 -6.39
C LEU A 120 -9.80 -0.60 -5.96
N TYR A 121 -9.60 -1.33 -4.85
CA TYR A 121 -8.26 -1.53 -4.27
C TYR A 121 -7.30 -2.23 -5.22
N LEU A 122 -7.77 -3.19 -6.01
CA LEU A 122 -6.94 -3.84 -7.03
C LEU A 122 -6.44 -2.89 -8.12
N ASN A 123 -7.05 -1.73 -8.28
CA ASN A 123 -6.70 -0.73 -9.31
C ASN A 123 -5.93 0.47 -8.77
N LEU A 124 -5.68 0.52 -7.45
CA LEU A 124 -4.86 1.57 -6.84
C LEU A 124 -3.39 1.45 -7.26
N PRO A 125 -2.70 2.56 -7.54
CA PRO A 125 -1.34 2.54 -8.05
C PRO A 125 -0.34 1.82 -7.14
N ALA A 126 -0.43 2.03 -5.82
CA ALA A 126 0.44 1.36 -4.85
C ALA A 126 0.23 -0.16 -4.83
N VAL A 127 -1.03 -0.60 -4.82
CA VAL A 127 -1.39 -2.02 -4.85
C VAL A 127 -0.92 -2.68 -6.15
N GLN A 128 -1.11 -2.02 -7.29
CA GLN A 128 -0.62 -2.49 -8.59
C GLN A 128 0.91 -2.58 -8.63
N ASN A 129 1.60 -1.58 -8.04
CA ASN A 129 3.05 -1.61 -7.90
C ASN A 129 3.51 -2.78 -7.03
N PHE A 130 2.85 -2.99 -5.89
CA PHE A 130 3.13 -4.08 -4.97
C PHE A 130 2.97 -5.45 -5.65
N ILE A 131 1.81 -5.74 -6.25
CA ILE A 131 1.53 -7.00 -6.95
C ILE A 131 2.58 -7.26 -8.04
N ARG A 132 2.87 -6.25 -8.87
CA ARG A 132 3.89 -6.34 -9.93
C ARG A 132 5.27 -6.70 -9.37
N ASN A 133 5.71 -6.05 -8.29
CA ASN A 133 7.01 -6.32 -7.70
C ASN A 133 7.07 -7.70 -7.03
N VAL A 134 5.99 -8.15 -6.37
CA VAL A 134 5.91 -9.54 -5.90
C VAL A 134 6.10 -10.51 -7.05
N HIS A 135 5.42 -10.32 -8.17
CA HIS A 135 5.57 -11.20 -9.34
C HIS A 135 6.97 -11.13 -9.97
N ILE A 136 7.65 -9.96 -9.93
CA ILE A 136 9.03 -9.84 -10.40
C ILE A 136 9.96 -10.72 -9.54
N VAL A 137 9.90 -10.59 -8.22
CA VAL A 137 10.74 -11.36 -7.30
C VAL A 137 10.38 -12.85 -7.36
N SER A 138 9.09 -13.18 -7.49
CA SER A 138 8.62 -14.58 -7.57
C SER A 138 9.08 -15.34 -8.81
N LYS A 139 9.67 -14.67 -9.81
CA LYS A 139 10.31 -15.36 -10.95
C LYS A 139 11.60 -16.08 -10.56
N THR A 140 12.28 -15.63 -9.53
CA THR A 140 13.57 -16.13 -9.07
C THR A 140 13.54 -16.73 -7.68
N GLU A 141 12.61 -16.26 -6.82
CA GLU A 141 12.51 -16.67 -5.42
C GLU A 141 11.10 -17.14 -5.07
N LYS A 142 11.00 -18.12 -4.20
CA LYS A 142 9.70 -18.56 -3.67
C LYS A 142 9.27 -17.65 -2.52
N ILE A 143 7.96 -17.39 -2.44
CA ILE A 143 7.36 -16.75 -1.28
C ILE A 143 7.53 -17.69 -0.08
N ALA A 144 8.16 -17.18 0.98
CA ALA A 144 8.43 -17.93 2.20
C ALA A 144 7.30 -17.78 3.24
N TYR A 145 6.73 -16.57 3.34
CA TYR A 145 5.62 -16.27 4.25
C TYR A 145 4.92 -14.96 3.84
N ILE A 146 3.72 -14.75 4.39
CA ILE A 146 3.00 -13.48 4.24
C ILE A 146 2.48 -13.04 5.62
N ASN A 147 2.64 -11.75 5.94
CA ASN A 147 2.03 -11.12 7.10
C ASN A 147 1.04 -10.04 6.65
N VAL A 148 -0.11 -10.02 7.28
CA VAL A 148 -1.20 -9.09 6.95
C VAL A 148 -1.75 -8.47 8.21
N ASP A 149 -1.71 -7.14 8.30
CA ASP A 149 -2.50 -6.36 9.25
C ASP A 149 -3.67 -5.74 8.49
N LEU A 150 -4.88 -5.80 9.04
CA LEU A 150 -6.07 -5.28 8.35
C LEU A 150 -7.16 -4.85 9.33
N ALA A 151 -8.05 -3.96 8.87
CA ALA A 151 -9.36 -3.80 9.47
C ALA A 151 -10.35 -4.78 8.82
N THR A 152 -11.27 -5.35 9.61
CA THR A 152 -12.26 -6.32 9.13
C THR A 152 -13.09 -5.79 7.95
N GLN A 153 -13.37 -4.49 7.93
CA GLN A 153 -14.13 -3.80 6.87
C GLN A 153 -13.50 -3.91 5.48
N VAL A 154 -12.17 -4.09 5.41
CA VAL A 154 -11.41 -4.21 4.16
C VAL A 154 -10.80 -5.60 3.96
N SER A 155 -11.32 -6.60 4.66
CA SER A 155 -10.84 -7.98 4.56
C SER A 155 -11.04 -8.61 3.17
N TYR A 156 -12.14 -8.29 2.48
CA TYR A 156 -12.38 -8.80 1.13
C TYR A 156 -11.36 -8.26 0.09
N PRO A 157 -11.05 -6.95 0.03
CA PRO A 157 -9.95 -6.44 -0.80
C PRO A 157 -8.62 -7.13 -0.55
N VAL A 158 -8.27 -7.36 0.72
CA VAL A 158 -7.03 -8.05 1.09
C VAL A 158 -6.98 -9.46 0.50
N ILE A 159 -8.06 -10.24 0.65
CA ILE A 159 -8.15 -11.57 0.03
C ILE A 159 -8.03 -11.50 -1.49
N SER A 160 -8.62 -10.49 -2.12
CA SER A 160 -8.50 -10.30 -3.56
C SER A 160 -7.06 -9.98 -3.99
N ILE A 161 -6.34 -9.16 -3.22
CA ILE A 161 -4.92 -8.86 -3.45
C ILE A 161 -4.06 -10.11 -3.27
N LEU A 162 -4.32 -10.91 -2.23
CA LEU A 162 -3.64 -12.19 -2.04
C LEU A 162 -3.92 -13.18 -3.18
N GLY A 163 -5.14 -13.17 -3.73
CA GLY A 163 -5.50 -13.95 -4.92
C GLY A 163 -4.66 -13.58 -6.15
N GLU A 164 -4.40 -12.29 -6.36
CA GLU A 164 -3.50 -11.81 -7.42
C GLU A 164 -2.03 -12.16 -7.14
N VAL A 165 -1.58 -11.98 -5.90
CA VAL A 165 -0.20 -12.27 -5.46
C VAL A 165 0.13 -13.76 -5.60
N LEU A 166 -0.76 -14.64 -5.14
CA LEU A 166 -0.55 -16.09 -5.08
C LEU A 166 -1.06 -16.83 -6.31
N GLN A 167 -1.89 -16.18 -7.15
CA GLN A 167 -2.60 -16.75 -8.29
C GLN A 167 -3.56 -17.92 -7.94
N THR A 168 -3.55 -18.36 -6.70
CA THR A 168 -4.50 -19.32 -6.14
C THR A 168 -4.67 -19.11 -4.65
N LEU A 169 -5.87 -19.36 -4.13
CA LEU A 169 -6.15 -19.35 -2.70
C LEU A 169 -6.49 -20.76 -2.18
N ARG A 170 -6.06 -21.79 -2.93
CA ARG A 170 -6.32 -23.19 -2.59
C ARG A 170 -5.05 -24.04 -2.63
N PRO A 171 -4.93 -25.05 -1.76
CA PRO A 171 -5.81 -25.33 -0.63
C PRO A 171 -5.68 -24.27 0.47
N TRP A 172 -6.75 -24.01 1.21
CA TRP A 172 -6.78 -23.15 2.40
C TRP A 172 -6.87 -24.04 3.64
N GLU A 173 -5.88 -23.97 4.51
CA GLU A 173 -5.81 -24.74 5.75
C GLU A 173 -5.72 -23.77 6.94
N ASN A 174 -6.63 -23.90 7.89
CA ASN A 174 -6.54 -23.15 9.15
C ASN A 174 -5.51 -23.85 10.04
N VAL A 175 -4.51 -23.10 10.47
CA VAL A 175 -3.44 -23.59 11.35
C VAL A 175 -3.74 -23.28 12.81
N GLY A 176 -4.32 -22.13 13.08
CA GLY A 176 -4.73 -21.71 14.41
C GLY A 176 -5.17 -20.28 14.48
N SER A 177 -6.01 -20.01 15.46
CA SER A 177 -6.47 -18.64 15.79
C SER A 177 -6.11 -18.33 17.23
N ILE A 178 -5.72 -17.08 17.49
CA ILE A 178 -5.58 -16.53 18.82
C ILE A 178 -6.66 -15.47 18.96
N CYS A 179 -7.75 -15.84 19.65
CA CYS A 179 -8.74 -14.89 20.11
C CYS A 179 -8.11 -14.14 21.28
N GLY A 180 -7.43 -13.04 20.98
CA GLY A 180 -6.88 -12.15 22.01
C GLY A 180 -7.94 -11.20 22.55
N HIS A 181 -7.63 -10.54 23.64
CA HIS A 181 -8.40 -9.39 24.07
C HIS A 181 -8.12 -8.24 23.10
N VAL A 182 -9.21 -7.70 22.57
CA VAL A 182 -9.32 -6.49 21.75
C VAL A 182 -8.07 -5.57 21.71
N PRO A 183 -7.84 -4.85 20.61
CA PRO A 183 -8.72 -4.70 19.44
C PRO A 183 -8.38 -5.62 18.28
N PHE A 184 -7.31 -6.42 18.36
CA PHE A 184 -6.83 -7.25 17.26
C PHE A 184 -7.03 -8.74 17.52
N GLN A 185 -7.55 -9.45 16.53
CA GLN A 185 -7.62 -10.91 16.49
C GLN A 185 -6.60 -11.44 15.46
N THR A 186 -6.03 -12.60 15.76
CA THR A 186 -5.02 -13.21 14.89
C THR A 186 -5.51 -14.56 14.37
N GLU A 187 -5.41 -14.74 13.06
CA GLU A 187 -5.69 -15.99 12.38
C GLU A 187 -4.46 -16.38 11.56
N THR A 188 -4.02 -17.63 11.70
CA THR A 188 -2.91 -18.19 10.91
C THR A 188 -3.44 -19.26 10.00
N VAL A 189 -3.16 -19.13 8.73
CA VAL A 189 -3.56 -20.10 7.69
C VAL A 189 -2.37 -20.52 6.86
N LYS A 190 -2.55 -21.60 6.11
CA LYS A 190 -1.61 -22.04 5.10
C LYS A 190 -2.33 -22.10 3.77
N ILE A 191 -1.78 -21.47 2.74
CA ILE A 191 -2.28 -21.56 1.37
C ILE A 191 -1.23 -22.27 0.52
N GLY A 192 -1.53 -23.51 0.15
CA GLY A 192 -0.50 -24.39 -0.37
C GLY A 192 0.59 -24.62 0.68
N ASP A 193 1.85 -24.27 0.37
CA ASP A 193 2.96 -24.35 1.31
C ASP A 193 3.29 -23.03 2.02
N ILE A 194 2.56 -21.96 1.72
CA ILE A 194 2.87 -20.61 2.21
C ILE A 194 2.09 -20.34 3.50
N PRO A 195 2.77 -20.12 4.65
CA PRO A 195 2.12 -19.67 5.87
C PRO A 195 1.75 -18.18 5.76
N ILE A 196 0.53 -17.86 6.21
CA ILE A 196 0.00 -16.50 6.21
C ILE A 196 -0.55 -16.18 7.59
N SER A 197 -0.06 -15.09 8.19
CA SER A 197 -0.55 -14.58 9.46
C SER A 197 -1.41 -13.34 9.22
N PHE A 198 -2.66 -13.39 9.63
CA PHE A 198 -3.57 -12.26 9.63
C PHE A 198 -3.71 -11.72 11.05
N ARG A 199 -3.59 -10.40 11.19
CA ARG A 199 -3.90 -9.67 12.42
C ARG A 199 -4.97 -8.63 12.09
N ALA A 200 -6.21 -8.92 12.48
CA ALA A 200 -7.37 -8.12 12.11
C ALA A 200 -7.84 -7.25 13.26
N HIS A 201 -7.98 -5.95 13.03
CA HIS A 201 -8.79 -5.07 13.87
C HIS A 201 -10.26 -5.44 13.67
N ASN A 202 -10.82 -6.16 14.63
CA ASN A 202 -12.14 -6.79 14.54
C ASN A 202 -13.18 -6.10 15.42
N GLU A 203 -13.17 -4.76 15.40
CA GLU A 203 -14.15 -3.91 16.06
C GLU A 203 -14.86 -3.03 15.04
N ILE A 204 -16.15 -2.77 15.26
CA ILE A 204 -16.94 -1.87 14.43
C ILE A 204 -17.76 -0.94 15.30
N GLU A 205 -17.89 0.32 14.95
CA GLU A 205 -18.82 1.25 15.57
C GLU A 205 -20.21 1.08 14.95
N LYS A 206 -21.23 0.92 15.79
CA LYS A 206 -22.60 0.63 15.35
C LYS A 206 -23.17 1.66 14.39
N GLU A 207 -22.91 2.94 14.64
CA GLU A 207 -23.48 4.05 13.86
C GLU A 207 -22.64 4.41 12.67
N ASN A 208 -21.33 4.19 12.74
CA ASN A 208 -20.37 4.51 11.68
C ASN A 208 -19.36 3.37 11.49
N ILE A 209 -19.81 2.30 10.83
CA ILE A 209 -19.03 1.05 10.64
C ILE A 209 -17.62 1.33 10.05
N ASP A 210 -17.50 2.33 9.19
CA ASP A 210 -16.25 2.68 8.51
C ASP A 210 -15.49 3.82 9.22
N GLY A 211 -15.98 4.31 10.35
CA GLY A 211 -15.41 5.45 11.07
C GLY A 211 -14.37 5.11 12.12
N PHE A 212 -14.30 3.83 12.52
CA PHE A 212 -13.42 3.37 13.58
C PHE A 212 -12.41 2.34 13.03
N LEU A 213 -11.36 2.84 12.40
CA LEU A 213 -10.33 2.02 11.78
C LEU A 213 -8.96 2.45 12.31
N HIS A 214 -8.17 1.51 12.83
CA HIS A 214 -6.77 1.77 13.16
C HIS A 214 -5.90 1.88 11.92
N MET A 215 -6.26 1.15 10.87
CA MET A 215 -5.60 1.12 9.56
C MET A 215 -6.57 0.55 8.53
N LEU A 216 -6.30 0.72 7.26
CA LEU A 216 -6.98 -0.08 6.25
C LEU A 216 -6.35 -1.46 6.19
N PHE A 217 -5.19 -1.59 5.57
CA PHE A 217 -4.40 -2.82 5.60
C PHE A 217 -2.93 -2.59 5.28
N ARG A 218 -2.10 -3.53 5.73
CA ARG A 218 -0.68 -3.65 5.40
C ARG A 218 -0.40 -5.09 5.01
N ILE A 219 0.38 -5.31 3.95
CA ILE A 219 0.73 -6.64 3.47
C ILE A 219 2.25 -6.71 3.30
N SER A 220 2.88 -7.71 3.92
CA SER A 220 4.30 -7.99 3.77
C SER A 220 4.49 -9.40 3.23
N VAL A 221 5.24 -9.52 2.13
CA VAL A 221 5.59 -10.79 1.49
C VAL A 221 7.08 -11.02 1.69
N GLY A 222 7.43 -12.10 2.36
CA GLY A 222 8.80 -12.51 2.63
C GLY A 222 9.33 -13.48 1.60
N PHE A 223 10.60 -13.29 1.22
CA PHE A 223 11.39 -14.11 0.30
C PHE A 223 12.72 -14.47 0.95
N ALA A 224 13.50 -15.33 0.31
CA ALA A 224 14.84 -15.64 0.80
C ALA A 224 15.76 -14.42 0.82
N GLY A 225 15.68 -13.55 -0.18
CA GLY A 225 16.50 -12.35 -0.34
C GLY A 225 16.00 -11.12 0.41
N GLY A 226 14.79 -11.13 0.98
CA GLY A 226 14.25 -9.95 1.67
C GLY A 226 12.74 -9.94 1.82
N GLN A 227 12.18 -8.77 2.06
CA GLN A 227 10.75 -8.58 2.27
C GLN A 227 10.23 -7.40 1.48
N LEU A 228 9.11 -7.58 0.80
CA LEU A 228 8.35 -6.53 0.13
C LEU A 228 7.12 -6.17 0.97
N THR A 229 6.98 -4.90 1.31
CA THR A 229 5.86 -4.41 2.14
C THR A 229 5.08 -3.31 1.45
N LEU A 230 3.76 -3.50 1.35
CA LEU A 230 2.77 -2.46 1.11
C LEU A 230 2.28 -1.96 2.47
N PHE A 231 2.59 -0.73 2.84
CA PHE A 231 2.27 -0.19 4.17
C PHE A 231 0.82 0.25 4.34
N ASP A 232 0.19 0.67 3.26
CA ASP A 232 -1.19 1.13 3.19
C ASP A 232 -1.69 0.96 1.73
N PRO A 233 -3.01 0.87 1.45
CA PRO A 233 -3.50 0.81 0.07
C PRO A 233 -2.97 1.92 -0.86
N ASP A 234 -2.64 3.06 -0.29
CA ASP A 234 -2.12 4.22 -1.01
C ASP A 234 -0.57 4.31 -0.97
N GLY A 235 0.10 3.34 -0.33
CA GLY A 235 1.55 3.22 -0.21
C GLY A 235 2.10 3.66 1.14
N PRO A 236 3.42 3.71 1.32
CA PRO A 236 4.44 3.32 0.33
C PRO A 236 4.56 1.82 0.12
N VAL A 237 5.29 1.45 -0.95
CA VAL A 237 5.78 0.09 -1.20
C VAL A 237 7.30 0.08 -0.99
N ILE A 238 7.77 -0.78 -0.10
CA ILE A 238 9.18 -0.82 0.30
C ILE A 238 9.72 -2.23 0.16
N TRP A 239 10.93 -2.34 -0.40
CA TRP A 239 11.75 -3.54 -0.38
C TRP A 239 12.81 -3.41 0.70
N ASN A 240 12.88 -4.38 1.60
CA ASN A 240 13.93 -4.51 2.61
C ASN A 240 14.75 -5.76 2.29
N PRO A 241 16.00 -5.64 1.82
CA PRO A 241 16.91 -6.75 1.64
C PRO A 241 17.15 -7.49 2.96
N ARG A 242 17.43 -8.79 2.87
CA ARG A 242 17.82 -9.58 4.02
C ARG A 242 19.20 -9.13 4.50
N ILE A 243 19.30 -8.90 5.79
CA ILE A 243 20.58 -8.52 6.40
C ILE A 243 21.48 -9.74 6.51
N HIS A 244 22.73 -9.61 6.04
CA HIS A 244 23.79 -10.58 6.22
C HIS A 244 24.91 -9.95 7.06
N PHE A 245 25.26 -10.61 8.15
CA PHE A 245 26.43 -10.26 8.95
C PHE A 245 27.53 -11.28 8.68
N PRO A 246 28.51 -10.98 7.84
CA PRO A 246 29.59 -11.88 7.56
C PRO A 246 30.65 -11.79 8.66
N ASP A 247 30.48 -12.58 9.73
CA ASP A 247 31.42 -12.62 10.87
C ASP A 247 32.87 -12.88 10.43
N GLU A 248 33.05 -13.68 9.40
CA GLU A 248 34.36 -14.06 8.85
C GLU A 248 35.10 -12.91 8.18
N ASN A 249 34.42 -11.80 7.85
CA ASN A 249 34.96 -10.68 7.08
C ASN A 249 35.10 -9.39 7.91
N ILE A 250 34.86 -9.46 9.22
CA ILE A 250 35.06 -8.30 10.10
C ILE A 250 36.52 -8.24 10.52
N ILE A 251 37.23 -7.18 10.12
CA ILE A 251 38.61 -6.96 10.59
C ILE A 251 38.55 -6.46 12.03
N PRO A 252 39.13 -7.21 13.00
CA PRO A 252 39.12 -6.79 14.39
C PRO A 252 39.70 -5.37 14.59
N GLY A 253 38.95 -4.54 15.27
CA GLY A 253 39.36 -3.19 15.65
C GLY A 253 39.18 -2.11 14.58
N ARG A 254 38.67 -2.44 13.39
CA ARG A 254 38.48 -1.45 12.31
C ARG A 254 37.03 -1.28 11.84
N LEU A 255 36.14 -2.22 12.16
CA LEU A 255 34.78 -2.28 11.58
C LEU A 255 34.78 -2.16 10.04
N GLU A 256 35.81 -2.69 9.41
CA GLU A 256 35.92 -2.79 7.97
C GLU A 256 35.42 -4.16 7.54
N PHE A 257 34.61 -4.20 6.49
CA PHE A 257 34.01 -5.44 5.99
C PHE A 257 34.64 -5.75 4.64
N HIS A 258 35.36 -6.87 4.55
CA HIS A 258 35.76 -7.45 3.28
C HIS A 258 34.73 -8.52 2.89
N SER A 259 33.62 -8.08 2.33
CA SER A 259 32.59 -8.97 1.84
C SER A 259 32.49 -8.93 0.33
N PRO A 260 32.31 -10.09 -0.35
CA PRO A 260 31.88 -10.11 -1.74
C PRO A 260 30.46 -9.57 -1.94
N LEU A 261 29.69 -9.44 -0.84
CA LEU A 261 28.38 -8.81 -0.82
C LEU A 261 28.59 -7.29 -0.78
N ASN A 262 27.81 -6.59 -1.61
CA ASN A 262 27.86 -5.12 -1.64
C ASN A 262 27.26 -4.53 -0.35
N MET A 263 28.12 -4.28 0.64
CA MET A 263 27.73 -3.70 1.92
C MET A 263 27.41 -2.20 1.81
N ASP A 264 27.64 -1.58 0.64
CA ASP A 264 27.26 -0.20 0.34
C ASP A 264 25.81 -0.06 -0.13
N GLU A 265 25.06 -1.16 -0.20
CA GLU A 265 23.65 -1.12 -0.56
C GLU A 265 22.78 -0.54 0.57
N GLN A 266 21.71 0.12 0.17
CA GLN A 266 20.74 0.65 1.11
C GLN A 266 19.98 -0.48 1.81
N ASN A 267 19.70 -0.31 3.12
CA ASN A 267 18.91 -1.27 3.88
C ASN A 267 17.41 -1.28 3.52
N SER A 268 16.95 -0.32 2.73
CA SER A 268 15.57 -0.28 2.25
C SER A 268 15.45 0.57 0.99
N PHE A 269 14.58 0.11 0.09
CA PHE A 269 14.31 0.77 -1.19
C PHE A 269 12.83 1.11 -1.29
N ILE A 270 12.52 2.38 -1.49
CA ILE A 270 11.15 2.82 -1.74
C ILE A 270 10.85 2.58 -3.23
N LEU A 271 9.99 1.61 -3.53
CA LEU A 271 9.59 1.24 -4.89
C LEU A 271 8.39 2.05 -5.39
N TYR A 272 7.59 2.55 -4.45
CA TYR A 272 6.47 3.45 -4.70
C TYR A 272 6.22 4.31 -3.46
N SER A 273 5.96 5.58 -3.65
CA SER A 273 5.43 6.48 -2.63
C SER A 273 4.42 7.44 -3.26
N SER A 274 3.45 7.87 -2.48
CA SER A 274 2.50 8.91 -2.87
C SER A 274 2.70 10.11 -1.95
N GLU A 275 2.95 11.28 -2.54
CA GLU A 275 3.00 12.57 -1.81
C GLU A 275 1.61 13.22 -1.72
N LYS A 276 0.58 12.53 -2.22
CA LYS A 276 -0.78 13.07 -2.30
C LYS A 276 -1.40 13.16 -0.91
N LYS A 277 -2.06 14.28 -0.66
CA LYS A 277 -2.90 14.43 0.53
C LYS A 277 -4.11 13.51 0.44
N GLN A 278 -4.58 12.98 1.56
CA GLN A 278 -5.74 12.09 1.65
C GLN A 278 -6.96 12.60 0.87
N LYS A 279 -7.21 13.92 0.90
CA LYS A 279 -8.27 14.54 0.10
C LYS A 279 -8.13 14.30 -1.41
N MET A 280 -6.91 14.28 -1.94
CA MET A 280 -6.65 14.03 -3.37
C MET A 280 -6.79 12.55 -3.71
N ILE A 281 -6.42 11.66 -2.79
CA ILE A 281 -6.64 10.23 -2.94
C ILE A 281 -8.13 9.95 -3.15
N PHE A 282 -8.99 10.44 -2.27
CA PHE A 282 -10.44 10.26 -2.37
C PHE A 282 -11.07 10.95 -3.58
N LYS A 283 -10.54 12.13 -3.98
CA LYS A 283 -11.08 12.86 -5.12
C LYS A 283 -10.66 12.34 -6.48
N ASP A 284 -9.44 11.80 -6.58
CA ASP A 284 -8.83 11.48 -7.87
C ASP A 284 -8.48 10.01 -8.01
N GLU A 285 -7.73 9.43 -7.06
CA GLU A 285 -7.25 8.05 -7.22
C GLU A 285 -8.37 7.02 -7.11
N TRP A 286 -9.22 7.13 -6.11
CA TRP A 286 -10.35 6.22 -5.94
C TRP A 286 -11.31 6.26 -7.11
N PRO A 287 -11.80 7.44 -7.59
CA PRO A 287 -12.61 7.51 -8.80
C PRO A 287 -11.91 6.96 -10.05
N CYS A 288 -10.60 7.19 -10.21
CA CYS A 288 -9.85 6.63 -11.33
C CYS A 288 -9.74 5.09 -11.23
N ALA A 289 -9.55 4.55 -10.03
CA ALA A 289 -9.52 3.11 -9.80
C ALA A 289 -10.88 2.46 -10.08
N ILE A 290 -11.98 3.09 -9.63
CA ILE A 290 -13.35 2.64 -9.89
C ILE A 290 -13.68 2.73 -11.39
N ALA A 291 -13.26 3.78 -12.08
CA ALA A 291 -13.48 3.91 -13.52
C ALA A 291 -12.85 2.75 -14.30
N LYS A 292 -11.59 2.40 -13.95
CA LYS A 292 -10.91 1.22 -14.53
C LYS A 292 -11.65 -0.08 -14.22
N ASP A 293 -12.21 -0.19 -13.02
CA ASP A 293 -12.94 -1.38 -12.59
C ASP A 293 -14.27 -1.53 -13.38
N ILE A 294 -15.02 -0.46 -13.53
CA ILE A 294 -16.25 -0.42 -14.35
C ILE A 294 -15.92 -0.80 -15.81
N GLU A 295 -14.89 -0.16 -16.37
CA GLU A 295 -14.52 -0.36 -17.77
C GLU A 295 -14.19 -1.82 -18.06
N LYS A 296 -13.22 -2.39 -17.33
CA LYS A 296 -12.71 -3.75 -17.59
C LYS A 296 -13.65 -4.87 -17.17
N THR A 297 -14.70 -4.58 -16.37
CA THR A 297 -15.58 -5.62 -15.81
C THR A 297 -16.93 -5.69 -16.51
N VAL A 298 -17.55 -4.53 -16.80
CA VAL A 298 -18.94 -4.49 -17.30
C VAL A 298 -19.15 -3.66 -18.56
N VAL A 299 -18.23 -2.77 -18.89
CA VAL A 299 -18.32 -1.95 -20.12
C VAL A 299 -17.58 -2.61 -21.28
N GLU A 300 -16.30 -2.94 -21.08
CA GLU A 300 -15.44 -3.63 -22.05
C GLU A 300 -14.64 -4.74 -21.30
N PRO A 301 -15.28 -5.86 -20.97
CA PRO A 301 -14.63 -6.93 -20.21
C PRO A 301 -13.36 -7.43 -20.86
N THR A 302 -12.26 -7.37 -20.11
CA THR A 302 -10.91 -7.75 -20.59
C THR A 302 -10.51 -9.17 -20.24
N GLU A 303 -11.20 -9.80 -19.28
CA GLU A 303 -10.96 -11.17 -18.84
C GLU A 303 -12.10 -12.07 -19.32
N PRO A 304 -11.81 -13.32 -19.76
CA PRO A 304 -12.85 -14.29 -20.09
C PRO A 304 -13.82 -14.48 -18.92
N THR A 305 -15.12 -14.38 -19.19
CA THR A 305 -16.17 -14.40 -18.17
C THR A 305 -16.04 -15.59 -17.20
N LEU A 306 -15.71 -16.77 -17.69
CA LEU A 306 -15.59 -17.97 -16.85
C LEU A 306 -14.39 -17.88 -15.89
N GLN A 307 -13.25 -17.35 -16.33
CA GLN A 307 -12.06 -17.15 -15.48
C GLN A 307 -12.34 -16.10 -14.41
N TYR A 308 -12.93 -14.99 -14.80
CA TYR A 308 -13.35 -13.93 -13.88
C TYR A 308 -14.28 -14.48 -12.80
N ILE A 309 -15.32 -15.20 -13.18
CA ILE A 309 -16.28 -15.83 -12.26
C ILE A 309 -15.58 -16.76 -11.28
N GLN A 310 -14.72 -17.64 -11.79
CA GLN A 310 -14.00 -18.61 -10.97
C GLN A 310 -13.09 -17.92 -9.96
N ARG A 311 -12.39 -16.85 -10.37
CA ARG A 311 -11.53 -16.05 -9.51
C ARG A 311 -12.30 -15.38 -8.39
N ILE A 312 -13.39 -14.67 -8.66
CA ILE A 312 -14.16 -13.99 -7.62
C ILE A 312 -14.94 -14.93 -6.70
N LEU A 313 -15.40 -16.09 -7.20
CA LEU A 313 -15.98 -17.13 -6.34
C LEU A 313 -14.93 -17.70 -5.38
N ASN A 314 -13.71 -17.94 -5.84
CA ASN A 314 -12.61 -18.38 -4.99
C ASN A 314 -12.26 -17.33 -3.94
N ASN A 315 -12.16 -16.05 -4.34
CA ASN A 315 -11.90 -14.94 -3.42
C ASN A 315 -13.00 -14.84 -2.35
N SER A 316 -14.26 -14.90 -2.75
CA SER A 316 -15.37 -14.82 -1.81
C SER A 316 -15.42 -16.02 -0.86
N HIS A 317 -15.09 -17.21 -1.32
CA HIS A 317 -15.00 -18.40 -0.47
C HIS A 317 -13.84 -18.29 0.54
N ALA A 318 -12.64 -17.89 0.08
CA ALA A 318 -11.48 -17.68 0.96
C ALA A 318 -11.75 -16.57 1.99
N TRP A 319 -12.41 -15.48 1.57
CA TRP A 319 -12.84 -14.41 2.49
C TRP A 319 -13.75 -14.94 3.59
N GLN A 320 -14.70 -15.82 3.27
CA GLN A 320 -15.57 -16.41 4.30
C GLN A 320 -14.82 -17.35 5.25
N LEU A 321 -13.83 -18.08 4.75
CA LEU A 321 -12.99 -18.92 5.61
C LEU A 321 -12.20 -18.05 6.60
N LEU A 322 -11.63 -16.93 6.13
CA LEU A 322 -10.96 -15.96 7.00
C LEU A 322 -11.93 -15.38 8.05
N MET A 323 -13.10 -14.90 7.62
CA MET A 323 -14.09 -14.31 8.52
C MET A 323 -14.64 -15.32 9.54
N LYS A 324 -14.71 -16.61 9.18
CA LYS A 324 -15.07 -17.67 10.09
C LYS A 324 -14.00 -17.88 11.18
N GLY A 325 -12.73 -17.79 10.83
CA GLY A 325 -11.60 -17.89 11.76
C GLY A 325 -11.52 -16.68 12.70
N LEU A 326 -11.71 -15.47 12.17
CA LEU A 326 -11.68 -14.22 12.94
C LEU A 326 -12.91 -14.03 13.85
N GLY A 327 -14.04 -14.67 13.52
CA GLY A 327 -15.31 -14.48 14.23
C GLY A 327 -16.02 -13.17 13.86
N TYR A 328 -17.14 -12.92 14.54
CA TYR A 328 -17.90 -11.69 14.33
C TYR A 328 -17.17 -10.48 14.95
N PRO A 329 -17.21 -9.30 14.28
CA PRO A 329 -16.68 -8.09 14.84
C PRO A 329 -17.37 -7.71 16.15
N GLU A 330 -16.59 -7.22 17.12
CA GLU A 330 -17.13 -6.65 18.34
C GLU A 330 -17.76 -5.29 18.05
N ILE A 331 -18.99 -5.09 18.53
CA ILE A 331 -19.68 -3.81 18.36
C ILE A 331 -19.29 -2.91 19.52
N VAL A 332 -18.53 -1.86 19.21
CA VAL A 332 -18.13 -0.85 20.19
C VAL A 332 -19.04 0.36 20.10
N SER A 333 -19.32 0.97 21.24
CA SER A 333 -20.08 2.22 21.34
C SER A 333 -19.25 3.27 22.06
N GLY A 334 -19.15 4.44 21.47
CA GLY A 334 -18.43 5.57 22.05
C GLY A 334 -18.06 6.61 20.99
N SER A 335 -17.90 7.86 21.40
CA SER A 335 -17.34 8.89 20.54
C SER A 335 -15.83 8.72 20.51
N PHE A 336 -15.34 8.04 19.49
CA PHE A 336 -13.90 7.96 19.22
C PHE A 336 -13.46 9.24 18.52
N TYR A 337 -12.85 10.14 19.27
CA TYR A 337 -12.22 11.31 18.68
C TYR A 337 -10.95 10.89 18.00
N SER A 338 -10.86 11.07 16.70
CA SER A 338 -9.58 11.02 15.99
C SER A 338 -8.74 12.22 16.45
N TYR A 339 -7.93 12.01 17.48
CA TYR A 339 -6.90 12.96 17.80
C TYR A 339 -5.76 12.76 16.79
N TYR A 340 -5.52 13.77 15.96
CA TYR A 340 -4.37 13.79 15.07
C TYR A 340 -3.18 14.50 15.77
N PRO A 341 -2.32 13.79 16.47
CA PRO A 341 -1.08 14.37 16.96
C PRO A 341 -0.08 14.60 15.81
N SER A 342 -0.47 14.26 14.58
CA SER A 342 0.40 14.29 13.41
C SER A 342 1.03 15.66 13.17
N GLU A 343 0.33 16.76 13.38
CA GLU A 343 0.96 18.09 13.25
C GLU A 343 2.05 18.32 14.27
N LYS A 344 1.82 17.93 15.51
CA LYS A 344 2.83 18.07 16.58
C LYS A 344 4.00 17.11 16.33
N LEU A 345 3.70 15.85 16.01
CA LEU A 345 4.71 14.84 15.70
C LEU A 345 5.55 15.24 14.48
N LEU A 346 4.90 15.70 13.41
CA LEU A 346 5.60 16.15 12.20
C LEU A 346 6.44 17.39 12.46
N ARG A 347 5.93 18.38 13.21
CA ARG A 347 6.70 19.57 13.59
C ARG A 347 7.91 19.22 14.45
N GLU A 348 7.74 18.35 15.44
CA GLU A 348 8.83 17.91 16.31
C GLU A 348 9.85 17.07 15.55
N SER A 349 9.43 16.10 14.72
CA SER A 349 10.34 15.28 13.94
C SER A 349 11.04 16.07 12.84
N THR A 350 10.37 16.99 12.16
CA THR A 350 10.99 17.89 11.18
C THR A 350 11.99 18.82 11.85
N SER A 351 11.63 19.40 13.00
CA SER A 351 12.55 20.24 13.78
C SER A 351 13.78 19.46 14.27
N LEU A 352 13.62 18.20 14.69
CA LEU A 352 14.74 17.34 15.07
C LEU A 352 15.61 16.99 13.85
N PHE A 353 15.01 16.69 12.72
CA PHE A 353 15.72 16.40 11.47
C PHE A 353 16.49 17.62 10.96
N GLU A 354 15.88 18.81 10.97
CA GLU A 354 16.53 20.07 10.61
C GLU A 354 17.70 20.38 11.55
N LYS A 355 17.52 20.19 12.86
CA LYS A 355 18.60 20.37 13.85
C LYS A 355 19.73 19.37 13.63
N SER A 356 19.42 18.10 13.37
CA SER A 356 20.44 17.08 13.11
C SER A 356 21.14 17.31 11.77
N SER A 357 20.42 17.72 10.75
CA SER A 357 20.97 18.07 9.43
C SER A 357 21.87 19.32 9.52
N ALA A 358 21.45 20.34 10.27
CA ALA A 358 22.26 21.52 10.53
C ALA A 358 23.53 21.18 11.33
N LEU A 359 23.42 20.27 12.31
CA LEU A 359 24.59 19.78 13.08
C LEU A 359 25.55 19.01 12.17
N LEU A 360 25.05 18.10 11.34
CA LEU A 360 25.87 17.35 10.37
C LEU A 360 26.53 18.28 9.35
N GLY A 361 25.79 19.27 8.85
CA GLY A 361 26.34 20.32 7.99
C GLY A 361 27.43 21.14 8.69
N GLY A 362 27.20 21.51 9.95
CA GLY A 362 28.18 22.18 10.77
C GLY A 362 29.43 21.34 11.01
N MET A 363 29.29 20.05 11.27
CA MET A 363 30.42 19.12 11.41
C MET A 363 31.20 18.96 10.10
N ALA A 364 30.54 18.92 8.95
CA ALA A 364 31.20 18.84 7.65
C ALA A 364 32.02 20.12 7.37
N VAL A 365 31.47 21.29 7.68
CA VAL A 365 32.19 22.59 7.62
C VAL A 365 33.38 22.60 8.57
N PHE A 366 33.19 22.18 9.82
CA PHE A 366 34.24 22.10 10.82
C PHE A 366 35.38 21.15 10.39
N ASN A 367 35.04 19.96 9.90
CA ASN A 367 36.03 19.01 9.36
C ASN A 367 36.81 19.62 8.21
N ASN A 368 36.14 20.31 7.27
CA ASN A 368 36.80 20.96 6.13
C ASN A 368 37.73 22.10 6.61
N MET A 369 37.33 22.85 7.63
CA MET A 369 38.18 23.87 8.26
C MET A 369 39.41 23.22 8.91
N CYS A 370 39.24 22.12 9.64
CA CYS A 370 40.35 21.37 10.23
C CYS A 370 41.34 20.89 9.17
N LEU A 371 40.87 20.30 8.10
CA LEU A 371 41.70 19.83 6.98
C LEU A 371 42.46 20.97 6.33
N LYS A 372 41.82 22.10 6.07
CA LYS A 372 42.48 23.30 5.53
C LYS A 372 43.51 23.84 6.46
N THR A 373 43.25 23.88 7.77
CA THR A 373 44.18 24.34 8.78
C THR A 373 45.41 23.43 8.85
N MET A 374 45.21 22.10 8.86
CA MET A 374 46.30 21.12 8.82
C MET A 374 47.17 21.32 7.56
N TYR A 375 46.51 21.41 6.41
CA TYR A 375 47.21 21.60 5.13
C TYR A 375 47.97 22.93 5.09
N TYR A 376 47.35 24.01 5.51
CA TYR A 376 47.98 25.35 5.61
C TYR A 376 49.19 25.35 6.57
N TYR A 377 49.07 24.71 7.73
CA TYR A 377 50.18 24.57 8.66
C TYR A 377 51.36 23.84 8.03
N LEU A 378 51.13 22.75 7.31
CA LEU A 378 52.16 22.03 6.57
C LEU A 378 52.81 22.92 5.50
N GLN A 379 52.03 23.63 4.71
CA GLN A 379 52.55 24.54 3.68
C GLN A 379 53.44 25.65 4.22
N GLN A 380 53.08 26.23 5.37
CA GLN A 380 53.87 27.32 5.98
C GLN A 380 55.20 26.83 6.54
N ASN A 381 55.33 25.57 6.89
CA ASN A 381 56.52 25.00 7.51
C ASN A 381 57.41 24.22 6.54
N ILE A 382 56.97 24.10 5.26
CA ILE A 382 57.71 23.41 4.19
C ILE A 382 58.13 24.46 3.14
N LYS A 383 59.43 24.72 3.02
CA LYS A 383 59.96 25.75 2.07
C LYS A 383 59.88 25.37 0.60
N GLU A 384 59.71 24.08 0.25
CA GLU A 384 59.69 23.60 -1.13
C GLU A 384 58.50 22.63 -1.34
N VAL A 385 57.32 23.19 -1.58
CA VAL A 385 56.05 22.44 -1.65
C VAL A 385 55.98 21.44 -2.85
N ASN A 386 56.85 21.61 -3.83
CA ASN A 386 56.81 20.77 -5.07
C ASN A 386 57.76 19.57 -5.07
N LYS A 387 58.52 19.35 -4.02
CA LYS A 387 59.33 18.13 -3.86
C LYS A 387 58.53 17.08 -3.09
N GLY A 388 58.56 15.82 -3.58
CA GLY A 388 58.07 14.70 -2.85
C GLY A 388 58.87 14.46 -1.56
N TYR A 389 58.19 14.38 -0.40
CA TYR A 389 58.80 14.06 0.88
C TYR A 389 58.14 12.82 1.44
N THR A 390 58.92 11.97 2.08
CA THR A 390 58.35 10.94 2.96
C THR A 390 57.78 11.56 4.21
N SER A 391 56.85 10.85 4.89
CA SER A 391 56.26 11.33 6.13
C SER A 391 57.27 11.67 7.18
N ASP A 392 58.38 10.86 7.28
CA ASP A 392 59.46 11.06 8.28
C ASP A 392 60.33 12.28 7.94
N GLU A 393 60.69 12.49 6.70
CA GLU A 393 61.41 13.67 6.23
C GLU A 393 60.61 14.96 6.48
N LEU A 394 59.30 14.87 6.31
CA LEU A 394 58.39 15.98 6.55
C LEU A 394 58.31 16.35 8.05
N ILE A 395 58.23 15.33 8.91
CA ILE A 395 58.20 15.50 10.38
C ILE A 395 59.50 16.11 10.90
N GLU A 396 60.64 15.63 10.40
CA GLU A 396 61.97 16.17 10.78
C GLU A 396 62.14 17.64 10.38
N ARG A 397 61.70 17.99 9.17
CA ARG A 397 61.78 19.38 8.65
C ARG A 397 60.89 20.36 9.38
N ILE A 398 59.70 19.91 9.78
CA ILE A 398 58.76 20.72 10.57
C ILE A 398 59.28 20.95 12.01
N GLY A 399 60.21 20.11 12.48
CA GLY A 399 60.78 20.21 13.81
C GLY A 399 59.76 19.84 14.90
N VAL A 400 58.94 18.86 14.68
CA VAL A 400 57.89 18.41 15.58
C VAL A 400 58.51 17.76 16.83
N LYS A 401 58.05 18.15 18.05
CA LYS A 401 58.45 17.44 19.27
C LYS A 401 57.96 15.99 19.23
N ALA A 402 58.75 15.08 19.79
CA ALA A 402 58.50 13.63 19.76
C ALA A 402 57.06 13.24 20.16
N ASP A 403 56.51 13.91 21.16
CA ASP A 403 55.13 13.65 21.64
C ASP A 403 54.06 13.96 20.63
N PHE A 404 54.32 14.78 19.62
CA PHE A 404 53.36 15.16 18.58
C PHE A 404 53.55 14.45 17.25
N VAL A 405 54.62 13.66 17.10
CA VAL A 405 54.90 12.88 15.89
C VAL A 405 53.73 11.98 15.46
N PRO A 406 53.06 11.21 16.38
CA PRO A 406 51.91 10.38 16.02
C PRO A 406 50.71 11.21 15.50
N ILE A 407 50.55 12.43 15.99
CA ILE A 407 49.46 13.33 15.55
C ILE A 407 49.71 13.80 14.12
N ILE A 408 50.95 14.14 13.77
CA ILE A 408 51.30 14.58 12.42
C ILE A 408 51.18 13.44 11.42
N HIS A 409 51.59 12.21 11.77
CA HIS A 409 51.36 11.04 10.92
C HIS A 409 49.85 10.83 10.65
N ARG A 410 49.03 10.99 11.67
CA ARG A 410 47.58 10.90 11.51
C ARG A 410 47.05 12.03 10.64
N TRP A 411 47.54 13.25 10.73
CA TRP A 411 47.16 14.37 9.88
C TRP A 411 47.52 14.11 8.43
N LEU A 412 48.73 13.62 8.14
CA LEU A 412 49.17 13.26 6.79
C LEU A 412 48.27 12.17 6.18
N HIS A 413 47.95 11.14 6.94
CA HIS A 413 47.02 10.10 6.49
C HIS A 413 45.63 10.67 6.15
N VAL A 414 45.06 11.50 7.02
CA VAL A 414 43.76 12.12 6.81
C VAL A 414 43.76 13.09 5.63
N LEU A 415 44.81 13.89 5.44
CA LEU A 415 44.96 14.79 4.32
C LEU A 415 45.12 14.04 3.00
N ASN A 416 45.85 12.91 2.99
CA ASN A 416 45.95 12.03 1.82
C ASN A 416 44.62 11.40 1.47
N SER A 417 43.91 10.84 2.45
CA SER A 417 42.60 10.23 2.29
C SER A 417 41.54 11.22 1.74
N ASN A 418 41.69 12.50 1.98
CA ASN A 418 40.83 13.58 1.50
C ASN A 418 41.39 14.33 0.28
N SER A 419 42.43 13.79 -0.38
CA SER A 419 43.01 14.31 -1.62
C SER A 419 43.64 15.71 -1.51
N TYR A 420 44.02 16.16 -0.30
CA TYR A 420 44.78 17.41 -0.09
C TYR A 420 46.27 17.25 -0.39
N ILE A 421 46.79 16.04 -0.18
CA ILE A 421 48.18 15.66 -0.51
C ILE A 421 48.12 14.32 -1.27
N ARG A 422 49.19 14.01 -2.01
CA ARG A 422 49.36 12.70 -2.67
C ARG A 422 50.55 11.98 -2.01
N ASN A 423 50.42 10.67 -1.86
CA ASN A 423 51.57 9.80 -1.53
C ASN A 423 52.62 9.83 -2.60
#